data_b5a703b02c24032f8249d9eb30fad074
#
_entry.id   b5a703b02c24032f8249d9eb30fad074
#
_cell.length_a   1.000
_cell.length_b   1.000
_cell.length_c   1.000
_cell.angle_alpha   90.00
_cell.angle_beta   90.00
_cell.angle_gamma   90.00
#
_symmetry.space_group_name_H-M   'P 1'
#
loop_
_entity.id
_entity.type
_entity.pdbx_description
1 polymer ?
#
loop_
_entity_poly.entity_id
_entity_poly.type
_entity_poly.pdbx_seq_one_letter_code
_entity_poly.pdbx_strand_id
1 'polypeptide(L)'
;MQPTGYNGDHPHRHDTVRDTSVGTFKNRPAIFHAGKIMCTVSPDQKNAILDEILATRRSHRMFLPVIPPEDDIRRIIHAGLLAPYAAAAIGGSKDYFRRFFVIKNGSKSMAAVQPLIFRAVNAMAAELDHAMETNPKLRAQAVTFVLRLSLIKKMGKVPGVGTAPYYIVIAEKKGFPPVGQQSLAHCLENMWLKATALELGFQLVSITSQMSGNAEFCTILGIPAGEWELAGCAVGYPKDELSPAIRPAVDDVTTWLG
;
A
#
# COMPACT_ATOMS: atom_id res chain seq x y z
N MET A 1 59.39 27.77 10.04
CA MET A 1 59.61 28.28 11.41
C MET A 1 58.57 27.62 12.30
N GLN A 2 58.99 26.60 13.00
CA GLN A 2 58.38 26.09 14.27
C GLN A 2 58.98 26.92 15.39
N PRO A 3 58.66 26.78 16.68
CA PRO A 3 57.65 25.98 17.42
C PRO A 3 57.03 26.71 18.63
N THR A 4 56.29 26.02 19.42
CA THR A 4 56.14 25.89 20.91
C THR A 4 54.65 25.84 21.23
N GLY A 5 54.01 24.87 21.87
CA GLY A 5 54.40 24.00 22.97
C GLY A 5 53.97 24.60 24.32
N TYR A 6 52.87 24.19 24.95
CA TYR A 6 52.79 24.02 26.41
C TYR A 6 51.65 23.11 26.88
N ASN A 7 52.02 22.18 27.74
CA ASN A 7 51.22 21.27 28.54
C ASN A 7 50.54 21.98 29.73
N GLY A 8 49.50 21.37 30.31
CA GLY A 8 49.00 21.75 31.62
C GLY A 8 47.90 20.83 32.13
N ASP A 9 48.21 20.07 33.11
CA ASP A 9 47.58 18.98 33.83
C ASP A 9 46.20 19.24 34.47
N HIS A 10 45.54 18.11 34.78
CA HIS A 10 44.32 17.84 35.57
C HIS A 10 44.28 18.47 36.98
N PRO A 11 43.09 18.52 37.67
CA PRO A 11 42.61 17.34 38.33
C PRO A 11 41.06 17.14 38.46
N HIS A 12 40.72 15.90 38.79
CA HIS A 12 39.47 15.32 39.20
C HIS A 12 38.58 16.13 40.19
N ARG A 13 37.23 16.03 39.99
CA ARG A 13 36.28 15.87 41.09
C ARG A 13 35.05 15.04 40.66
N HIS A 14 34.77 14.03 41.47
CA HIS A 14 33.54 13.27 41.58
C HIS A 14 32.37 14.18 42.00
N ASP A 15 31.16 13.91 41.47
CA ASP A 15 29.97 13.75 42.30
C ASP A 15 28.79 13.19 41.52
N THR A 16 28.38 12.03 41.96
CA THR A 16 27.04 11.49 42.29
C THR A 16 25.90 11.62 41.29
N VAL A 17 25.61 10.47 40.69
CA VAL A 17 24.33 9.68 40.66
C VAL A 17 23.03 10.47 40.82
N ARG A 18 22.21 10.46 39.75
CA ARG A 18 20.75 10.24 39.85
C ARG A 18 20.28 9.29 38.76
N ASP A 19 19.93 8.13 39.23
CA ASP A 19 19.17 7.08 38.58
C ASP A 19 17.77 7.59 38.20
N THR A 20 17.43 7.57 36.92
CA THR A 20 16.05 7.58 36.46
C THR A 20 15.91 6.49 35.41
N SER A 21 15.47 5.35 35.88
CA SER A 21 15.01 4.20 35.12
C SER A 21 13.96 4.60 34.10
N VAL A 22 14.37 4.67 32.83
CA VAL A 22 13.44 4.67 31.68
C VAL A 22 13.48 3.28 31.08
N GLY A 23 12.30 2.65 31.13
CA GLY A 23 12.07 1.27 30.74
C GLY A 23 12.61 0.93 29.36
N THR A 24 13.50 -0.04 29.36
CA THR A 24 13.99 -0.71 28.15
C THR A 24 12.88 -1.54 27.54
N PHE A 25 12.26 -1.06 26.47
CA PHE A 25 11.51 -1.91 25.55
C PHE A 25 12.47 -2.89 24.89
N LYS A 26 12.55 -4.08 25.45
CA LYS A 26 13.18 -5.24 24.81
C LYS A 26 12.29 -5.75 23.67
N ASN A 27 12.32 -5.10 22.50
CA ASN A 27 11.89 -5.72 21.27
C ASN A 27 13.04 -6.60 20.76
N ARG A 28 13.06 -7.86 21.22
CA ARG A 28 13.81 -8.90 20.51
C ARG A 28 13.06 -9.19 19.21
N PRO A 29 13.72 -9.12 18.02
CA PRO A 29 13.13 -9.68 16.83
C PRO A 29 12.94 -11.18 17.06
N ALA A 30 11.73 -11.68 16.82
CA ALA A 30 11.47 -13.10 16.80
C ALA A 30 12.37 -13.72 15.72
N ILE A 31 13.40 -14.44 16.17
CA ILE A 31 14.21 -15.27 15.29
C ILE A 31 13.29 -16.41 14.87
N PHE A 32 12.72 -16.30 13.67
CA PHE A 32 12.07 -17.42 13.02
C PHE A 32 13.14 -18.48 12.77
N HIS A 33 13.22 -19.45 13.65
CA HIS A 33 13.90 -20.71 13.32
C HIS A 33 13.18 -21.26 12.09
N ALA A 34 13.95 -21.51 11.04
CA ALA A 34 13.50 -22.23 9.84
C ALA A 34 13.19 -23.70 10.22
N GLY A 35 12.17 -23.88 11.04
CA GLY A 35 11.49 -25.15 11.18
C GLY A 35 10.78 -25.40 9.86
N LYS A 36 11.17 -26.50 9.19
CA LYS A 36 10.48 -27.03 8.03
C LYS A 36 8.99 -27.07 8.38
N ILE A 37 8.20 -26.09 7.86
CA ILE A 37 6.74 -26.14 7.98
C ILE A 37 6.37 -27.40 7.19
N MET A 38 6.10 -28.49 7.89
CA MET A 38 5.52 -29.69 7.28
C MET A 38 4.10 -29.31 6.84
N CYS A 39 4.02 -28.85 5.60
CA CYS A 39 2.75 -28.54 4.97
C CYS A 39 2.08 -29.88 4.69
N THR A 40 1.03 -30.20 5.45
CA THR A 40 0.22 -31.43 5.33
C THR A 40 -0.60 -31.46 4.04
N VAL A 41 -0.61 -30.35 3.25
CA VAL A 41 -1.38 -30.18 2.02
C VAL A 41 -0.55 -30.62 0.83
N SER A 42 -1.07 -31.50 -0.03
CA SER A 42 -0.40 -31.96 -1.25
C SER A 42 -0.18 -30.81 -2.26
N PRO A 43 0.74 -30.96 -3.24
CA PRO A 43 0.91 -29.96 -4.31
C PRO A 43 -0.40 -29.70 -5.07
N ASP A 44 -1.18 -30.72 -5.39
CA ASP A 44 -2.44 -30.59 -6.11
C ASP A 44 -3.51 -29.82 -5.30
N GLN A 45 -3.59 -30.08 -4.00
CA GLN A 45 -4.48 -29.33 -3.11
C GLN A 45 -4.07 -27.86 -3.00
N LYS A 46 -2.75 -27.55 -2.97
CA LYS A 46 -2.28 -26.17 -2.97
C LYS A 46 -2.65 -25.43 -4.25
N ASN A 47 -2.48 -26.11 -5.39
CA ASN A 47 -2.86 -25.54 -6.69
C ASN A 47 -4.37 -25.28 -6.75
N ALA A 48 -5.19 -26.27 -6.38
CA ALA A 48 -6.65 -26.11 -6.40
C ALA A 48 -7.14 -24.93 -5.52
N ILE A 49 -6.57 -24.77 -4.30
CA ILE A 49 -6.89 -23.64 -3.42
C ILE A 49 -6.46 -22.32 -4.05
N LEU A 50 -5.26 -22.25 -4.63
CA LEU A 50 -4.77 -21.04 -5.27
C LEU A 50 -5.61 -20.68 -6.50
N ASP A 51 -5.97 -21.64 -7.33
CA ASP A 51 -6.82 -21.45 -8.51
C ASP A 51 -8.19 -20.90 -8.14
N GLU A 52 -8.81 -21.43 -7.08
CA GLU A 52 -10.06 -20.91 -6.53
C GLU A 52 -9.94 -19.46 -6.09
N ILE A 53 -8.89 -19.09 -5.32
CA ILE A 53 -8.65 -17.73 -4.88
C ILE A 53 -8.44 -16.79 -6.08
N LEU A 54 -7.66 -17.18 -7.07
CA LEU A 54 -7.41 -16.41 -8.28
C LEU A 54 -8.71 -16.21 -9.11
N ALA A 55 -9.52 -17.23 -9.24
CA ALA A 55 -10.77 -17.20 -9.99
C ALA A 55 -11.84 -16.33 -9.31
N THR A 56 -11.90 -16.36 -7.98
CA THR A 56 -12.90 -15.64 -7.18
C THR A 56 -12.50 -14.21 -6.83
N ARG A 57 -11.21 -13.84 -6.97
CA ARG A 57 -10.71 -12.49 -6.71
C ARG A 57 -11.42 -11.45 -7.59
N ARG A 58 -12.06 -10.47 -6.96
CA ARG A 58 -12.83 -9.40 -7.63
C ARG A 58 -12.56 -8.03 -7.00
N SER A 59 -12.73 -6.98 -7.81
CA SER A 59 -12.67 -5.58 -7.34
C SER A 59 -14.00 -5.17 -6.74
N HIS A 60 -14.15 -5.27 -5.43
CA HIS A 60 -15.32 -4.78 -4.71
C HIS A 60 -15.21 -3.28 -4.44
N ARG A 61 -16.23 -2.52 -4.79
CA ARG A 61 -16.25 -1.05 -4.62
C ARG A 61 -17.33 -0.58 -3.67
N MET A 62 -18.21 -1.48 -3.26
CA MET A 62 -19.22 -1.25 -2.24
C MET A 62 -18.98 -2.19 -1.06
N PHE A 63 -19.01 -1.62 0.14
CA PHE A 63 -18.70 -2.32 1.37
C PHE A 63 -19.84 -2.20 2.38
N LEU A 64 -20.03 -3.23 3.17
CA LEU A 64 -20.90 -3.20 4.33
C LEU A 64 -20.28 -2.30 5.41
N PRO A 65 -21.07 -1.67 6.29
CA PRO A 65 -20.56 -0.84 7.38
C PRO A 65 -19.92 -1.67 8.51
N VAL A 66 -19.94 -3.00 8.40
CA VAL A 66 -19.35 -3.93 9.35
C VAL A 66 -17.82 -3.84 9.26
N ILE A 67 -17.18 -3.66 10.42
CA ILE A 67 -15.72 -3.51 10.50
C ILE A 67 -15.10 -4.91 10.64
N PRO A 68 -14.24 -5.35 9.69
CA PRO A 68 -13.49 -6.59 9.83
C PRO A 68 -12.57 -6.55 11.06
N PRO A 69 -12.27 -7.73 11.68
CA PRO A 69 -11.33 -7.83 12.76
C PRO A 69 -9.94 -7.27 12.39
N GLU A 70 -9.27 -6.61 13.32
CA GLU A 70 -7.91 -6.09 13.09
C GLU A 70 -6.91 -7.20 12.74
N ASP A 71 -7.11 -8.41 13.27
CA ASP A 71 -6.25 -9.56 12.97
C ASP A 71 -6.34 -9.96 11.48
N ASP A 72 -7.49 -9.84 10.85
CA ASP A 72 -7.61 -10.10 9.41
C ASP A 72 -6.88 -9.02 8.59
N ILE A 73 -6.95 -7.75 9.02
CA ILE A 73 -6.17 -6.68 8.40
C ILE A 73 -4.66 -6.94 8.60
N ARG A 74 -4.22 -7.40 9.77
CA ARG A 74 -2.83 -7.81 10.02
C ARG A 74 -2.38 -8.94 9.11
N ARG A 75 -3.24 -9.95 8.88
CA ARG A 75 -2.96 -11.06 7.94
C ARG A 75 -2.82 -10.57 6.50
N ILE A 76 -3.66 -9.62 6.08
CA ILE A 76 -3.57 -8.99 4.75
C ILE A 76 -2.25 -8.23 4.62
N ILE A 77 -1.89 -7.40 5.60
CA ILE A 77 -0.62 -6.66 5.62
C ILE A 77 0.58 -7.62 5.61
N HIS A 78 0.51 -8.71 6.38
CA HIS A 78 1.57 -9.71 6.39
C HIS A 78 1.77 -10.34 5.01
N ALA A 79 0.72 -10.64 4.25
CA ALA A 79 0.84 -11.11 2.88
C ALA A 79 1.55 -10.07 1.99
N GLY A 80 1.27 -8.78 2.17
CA GLY A 80 1.98 -7.69 1.49
C GLY A 80 3.46 -7.61 1.86
N LEU A 81 3.81 -7.87 3.14
CA LEU A 81 5.22 -7.92 3.58
C LEU A 81 6.02 -9.04 2.91
N LEU A 82 5.37 -10.14 2.53
CA LEU A 82 6.00 -11.27 1.84
C LEU A 82 6.26 -11.01 0.35
N ALA A 83 5.77 -9.90 -0.20
CA ALA A 83 6.02 -9.55 -1.59
C ALA A 83 7.49 -9.15 -1.80
N PRO A 84 8.10 -9.54 -2.95
CA PRO A 84 9.47 -9.18 -3.25
C PRO A 84 9.62 -7.66 -3.41
N TYR A 85 10.82 -7.16 -3.15
CA TYR A 85 11.23 -5.81 -3.48
C TYR A 85 12.23 -5.85 -4.63
N ALA A 86 11.94 -5.09 -5.67
CA ALA A 86 12.70 -5.21 -6.92
C ALA A 86 13.89 -4.25 -7.01
N ALA A 87 13.95 -3.15 -6.23
CA ALA A 87 15.07 -2.23 -6.28
C ALA A 87 16.28 -2.75 -5.49
N ALA A 88 17.48 -2.61 -6.09
CA ALA A 88 18.72 -3.08 -5.50
C ALA A 88 19.34 -2.09 -4.50
N ALA A 89 19.11 -0.79 -4.68
CA ALA A 89 19.68 0.27 -3.86
C ALA A 89 18.56 1.16 -3.27
N ILE A 90 18.36 1.08 -1.96
CA ILE A 90 17.32 1.80 -1.23
C ILE A 90 17.90 2.92 -0.35
N GLY A 91 19.22 3.15 -0.44
CA GLY A 91 19.95 4.00 0.50
C GLY A 91 20.23 3.29 1.83
N GLY A 92 21.26 3.69 2.55
CA GLY A 92 21.81 3.02 3.74
C GLY A 92 20.97 3.13 5.02
N SER A 93 19.64 3.16 4.92
CA SER A 93 18.72 3.25 6.06
C SER A 93 18.60 1.91 6.77
N LYS A 94 18.71 1.91 8.10
CA LYS A 94 18.38 0.77 8.97
C LYS A 94 16.87 0.48 9.00
N ASP A 95 16.04 1.40 8.51
CA ASP A 95 14.61 1.26 8.48
C ASP A 95 14.16 0.38 7.33
N TYR A 96 13.13 -0.40 7.58
CA TYR A 96 12.52 -1.22 6.55
C TYR A 96 11.95 -0.33 5.42
N PHE A 97 12.18 -0.72 4.17
CA PHE A 97 11.86 0.08 2.99
C PHE A 97 10.35 0.25 2.72
N ARG A 98 9.49 -0.61 3.30
CA ARG A 98 8.04 -0.61 3.09
C ARG A 98 7.31 -0.29 4.38
N ARG A 99 6.28 0.57 4.32
CA ARG A 99 5.41 0.92 5.44
C ARG A 99 3.94 0.80 5.05
N PHE A 100 3.10 0.49 6.04
CA PHE A 100 1.66 0.38 5.87
C PHE A 100 0.97 1.34 6.84
N PHE A 101 0.04 2.14 6.32
CA PHE A 101 -0.75 3.08 7.08
C PHE A 101 -2.22 2.66 6.98
N VAL A 102 -2.79 2.22 8.10
CA VAL A 102 -4.18 1.75 8.18
C VAL A 102 -5.04 2.88 8.71
N ILE A 103 -5.95 3.36 7.88
CA ILE A 103 -6.83 4.48 8.18
C ILE A 103 -8.26 3.94 8.30
N LYS A 104 -8.80 3.96 9.53
CA LYS A 104 -10.18 3.51 9.80
C LYS A 104 -11.18 4.57 9.34
N ASN A 105 -12.31 4.12 8.82
CA ASN A 105 -13.42 5.00 8.52
C ASN A 105 -13.90 5.71 9.81
N GLY A 106 -14.31 6.97 9.68
CA GLY A 106 -14.72 7.80 10.82
C GLY A 106 -13.57 8.34 11.69
N SER A 107 -12.31 7.99 11.41
CA SER A 107 -11.15 8.55 12.13
C SER A 107 -10.84 9.99 11.70
N LYS A 108 -10.12 10.74 12.56
CA LYS A 108 -9.61 12.08 12.22
C LYS A 108 -8.70 12.04 10.99
N SER A 109 -7.86 11.00 10.86
CA SER A 109 -7.00 10.81 9.69
C SER A 109 -7.81 10.60 8.42
N MET A 110 -8.92 9.84 8.47
CA MET A 110 -9.81 9.68 7.31
C MET A 110 -10.47 11.00 6.92
N ALA A 111 -10.94 11.77 7.89
CA ALA A 111 -11.54 13.08 7.64
C ALA A 111 -10.54 14.06 6.97
N ALA A 112 -9.25 13.96 7.28
CA ALA A 112 -8.20 14.77 6.67
C ALA A 112 -7.81 14.25 5.27
N VAL A 113 -7.68 12.93 5.08
CA VAL A 113 -7.24 12.30 3.83
C VAL A 113 -8.29 12.38 2.72
N GLN A 114 -9.57 12.19 3.06
CA GLN A 114 -10.67 12.10 2.08
C GLN A 114 -10.74 13.31 1.13
N PRO A 115 -10.70 14.59 1.60
CA PRO A 115 -10.74 15.74 0.70
C PRO A 115 -9.48 15.86 -0.17
N LEU A 116 -8.31 15.41 0.30
CA LEU A 116 -7.08 15.42 -0.49
C LEU A 116 -7.17 14.47 -1.69
N ILE A 117 -7.61 13.23 -1.44
CA ILE A 117 -7.83 12.24 -2.49
C ILE A 117 -8.92 12.69 -3.48
N PHE A 118 -10.00 13.31 -2.99
CA PHE A 118 -11.04 13.83 -3.84
C PHE A 118 -10.54 14.97 -4.74
N ARG A 119 -9.72 15.90 -4.21
CA ARG A 119 -9.08 16.96 -5.01
C ARG A 119 -8.17 16.36 -6.09
N ALA A 120 -7.37 15.34 -5.78
CA ALA A 120 -6.50 14.68 -6.74
C ALA A 120 -7.30 14.01 -7.88
N VAL A 121 -8.42 13.36 -7.57
CA VAL A 121 -9.31 12.79 -8.60
C VAL A 121 -9.91 13.87 -9.49
N ASN A 122 -10.31 15.02 -8.94
CA ASN A 122 -10.86 16.12 -9.74
C ASN A 122 -9.79 16.77 -10.63
N ALA A 123 -8.55 16.90 -10.14
CA ALA A 123 -7.42 17.38 -10.96
C ALA A 123 -7.15 16.43 -12.14
N MET A 124 -7.05 15.13 -11.87
CA MET A 124 -6.89 14.09 -12.92
C MET A 124 -8.06 14.12 -13.93
N ALA A 125 -9.30 14.34 -13.46
CA ALA A 125 -10.46 14.45 -14.35
C ALA A 125 -10.36 15.67 -15.29
N ALA A 126 -9.90 16.81 -14.79
CA ALA A 126 -9.68 18.01 -15.60
C ALA A 126 -8.56 17.82 -16.63
N GLU A 127 -7.47 17.16 -16.25
CA GLU A 127 -6.39 16.77 -17.18
C GLU A 127 -6.89 15.85 -18.30
N LEU A 128 -7.73 14.87 -17.94
CA LEU A 128 -8.33 13.97 -18.92
C LEU A 128 -9.27 14.72 -19.87
N ASP A 129 -10.14 15.61 -19.35
CA ASP A 129 -11.05 16.42 -20.15
C ASP A 129 -10.25 17.25 -21.17
N HIS A 130 -9.19 17.93 -20.74
CA HIS A 130 -8.31 18.69 -21.61
C HIS A 130 -7.61 17.82 -22.67
N ALA A 131 -7.09 16.65 -22.27
CA ALA A 131 -6.45 15.72 -23.21
C ALA A 131 -7.43 15.20 -24.28
N MET A 132 -8.71 15.06 -23.95
CA MET A 132 -9.76 14.61 -24.89
C MET A 132 -10.16 15.69 -25.91
N GLU A 133 -9.88 16.97 -25.66
CA GLU A 133 -10.19 18.06 -26.60
C GLU A 133 -9.45 17.88 -27.93
N THR A 134 -8.20 17.44 -27.86
CA THR A 134 -7.31 17.29 -29.02
C THR A 134 -7.13 15.83 -29.47
N ASN A 135 -7.69 14.85 -28.74
CA ASN A 135 -7.52 13.43 -29.05
C ASN A 135 -8.86 12.68 -29.14
N PRO A 136 -9.47 12.62 -30.35
CA PRO A 136 -10.74 11.92 -30.55
C PRO A 136 -10.71 10.43 -30.21
N LYS A 137 -9.56 9.76 -30.39
CA LYS A 137 -9.38 8.34 -30.05
C LYS A 137 -9.45 8.15 -28.53
N LEU A 138 -8.76 9.01 -27.77
CA LEU A 138 -8.84 8.99 -26.31
C LEU A 138 -10.26 9.24 -25.82
N ARG A 139 -10.97 10.22 -26.43
CA ARG A 139 -12.37 10.52 -26.09
C ARG A 139 -13.26 9.28 -26.26
N ALA A 140 -13.13 8.57 -27.38
CA ALA A 140 -13.90 7.35 -27.64
C ALA A 140 -13.59 6.23 -26.64
N GLN A 141 -12.33 6.09 -26.22
CA GLN A 141 -11.89 5.06 -25.28
C GLN A 141 -12.24 5.38 -23.82
N ALA A 142 -12.29 6.66 -23.45
CA ALA A 142 -12.47 7.10 -22.07
C ALA A 142 -13.93 7.16 -21.59
N VAL A 143 -14.93 6.92 -22.44
CA VAL A 143 -16.36 7.11 -22.13
C VAL A 143 -16.76 6.51 -20.76
N THR A 144 -16.45 5.23 -20.53
CA THR A 144 -16.81 4.55 -19.27
C THR A 144 -16.08 5.15 -18.07
N PHE A 145 -14.85 5.61 -18.27
CA PHE A 145 -14.06 6.23 -17.21
C PHE A 145 -14.58 7.63 -16.86
N VAL A 146 -14.93 8.45 -17.85
CA VAL A 146 -15.56 9.76 -17.66
C VAL A 146 -16.88 9.65 -16.90
N LEU A 147 -17.73 8.68 -17.26
CA LEU A 147 -18.98 8.42 -16.52
C LEU A 147 -18.69 8.10 -15.04
N ARG A 148 -17.67 7.30 -14.78
CA ARG A 148 -17.26 6.96 -13.41
C ARG A 148 -16.75 8.17 -12.63
N LEU A 149 -15.96 9.03 -13.26
CA LEU A 149 -15.48 10.29 -12.67
C LEU A 149 -16.63 11.24 -12.37
N SER A 150 -17.61 11.35 -13.28
CA SER A 150 -18.83 12.15 -13.06
C SER A 150 -19.64 11.67 -11.86
N LEU A 151 -19.75 10.36 -11.66
CA LEU A 151 -20.40 9.78 -10.48
C LEU A 151 -19.64 10.11 -9.19
N ILE A 152 -18.30 10.00 -9.19
CA ILE A 152 -17.46 10.38 -8.05
C ILE A 152 -17.65 11.85 -7.71
N LYS A 153 -17.65 12.73 -8.71
CA LYS A 153 -17.88 14.17 -8.54
C LYS A 153 -19.27 14.45 -7.94
N LYS A 154 -20.30 13.76 -8.42
CA LYS A 154 -21.67 13.88 -7.91
C LYS A 154 -21.78 13.40 -6.46
N MET A 155 -21.10 12.32 -6.10
CA MET A 155 -21.10 11.76 -4.74
C MET A 155 -20.26 12.59 -3.75
N GLY A 156 -19.33 13.43 -4.23
CA GLY A 156 -18.37 14.15 -3.39
C GLY A 156 -17.40 13.26 -2.63
N LYS A 157 -17.29 11.97 -3.01
CA LYS A 157 -16.48 10.96 -2.32
C LYS A 157 -15.88 9.97 -3.32
N VAL A 158 -14.65 9.56 -3.08
CA VAL A 158 -13.97 8.52 -3.85
C VAL A 158 -14.34 7.15 -3.24
N PRO A 159 -14.89 6.20 -4.01
CA PRO A 159 -15.18 4.87 -3.52
C PRO A 159 -13.95 4.24 -2.85
N GLY A 160 -14.16 3.59 -1.70
CA GLY A 160 -13.09 3.03 -0.90
C GLY A 160 -12.49 4.00 0.13
N VAL A 161 -12.42 5.32 -0.16
CA VAL A 161 -11.88 6.32 0.75
C VAL A 161 -13.02 6.98 1.54
N GLY A 162 -13.14 6.59 2.82
CA GLY A 162 -14.26 7.02 3.68
C GLY A 162 -15.60 6.33 3.38
N THR A 163 -15.61 5.29 2.54
CA THR A 163 -16.78 4.44 2.25
C THR A 163 -16.56 2.98 2.54
N ALA A 164 -15.30 2.54 2.67
CA ALA A 164 -14.91 1.23 3.17
C ALA A 164 -14.51 1.33 4.66
N PRO A 165 -14.63 0.26 5.45
CA PRO A 165 -14.17 0.23 6.85
C PRO A 165 -12.71 0.62 7.03
N TYR A 166 -11.84 0.19 6.11
CA TYR A 166 -10.41 0.49 6.12
C TYR A 166 -9.93 1.00 4.76
N TYR A 167 -9.11 2.04 4.81
CA TYR A 167 -8.26 2.48 3.71
C TYR A 167 -6.82 2.27 4.14
N ILE A 168 -6.04 1.54 3.34
CA ILE A 168 -4.65 1.21 3.64
C ILE A 168 -3.77 1.86 2.58
N VAL A 169 -2.82 2.67 3.02
CA VAL A 169 -1.77 3.23 2.16
C VAL A 169 -0.50 2.44 2.37
N ILE A 170 0.10 1.99 1.27
CA ILE A 170 1.41 1.34 1.24
C ILE A 170 2.40 2.37 0.72
N ALA A 171 3.51 2.56 1.42
CA ALA A 171 4.60 3.42 1.01
C ALA A 171 5.88 2.59 0.90
N GLU A 172 6.61 2.73 -0.21
CA GLU A 172 7.93 2.15 -0.42
C GLU A 172 8.93 3.24 -0.71
N LYS A 173 10.11 3.19 -0.07
CA LYS A 173 11.22 4.11 -0.36
C LYS A 173 11.61 3.98 -1.82
N LYS A 174 11.76 5.12 -2.49
CA LYS A 174 12.32 5.15 -3.85
C LYS A 174 13.72 4.58 -3.85
N GLY A 175 14.01 3.72 -4.80
CA GLY A 175 15.29 3.06 -4.95
C GLY A 175 15.77 3.06 -6.40
N PHE A 176 16.91 2.42 -6.63
CA PHE A 176 17.47 2.25 -7.96
C PHE A 176 17.58 0.75 -8.30
N PRO A 177 17.15 0.31 -9.51
CA PRO A 177 16.41 1.08 -10.52
C PRO A 177 15.01 1.52 -10.02
N PRO A 178 14.33 2.48 -10.69
CA PRO A 178 13.05 3.03 -10.23
C PRO A 178 11.88 2.06 -10.53
N VAL A 179 11.81 0.96 -9.83
CA VAL A 179 10.83 -0.13 -9.99
C VAL A 179 9.79 -0.17 -8.86
N GLY A 180 9.64 0.92 -8.12
CA GLY A 180 8.74 0.97 -6.95
C GLY A 180 7.29 0.63 -7.28
N GLN A 181 6.77 1.06 -8.43
CA GLN A 181 5.40 0.72 -8.84
C GLN A 181 5.22 -0.78 -9.12
N GLN A 182 6.23 -1.46 -9.67
CA GLN A 182 6.21 -2.92 -9.85
C GLN A 182 6.21 -3.64 -8.50
N SER A 183 7.07 -3.19 -7.59
CA SER A 183 7.16 -3.73 -6.23
C SER A 183 5.84 -3.56 -5.46
N LEU A 184 5.23 -2.37 -5.52
CA LEU A 184 3.93 -2.10 -4.92
C LEU A 184 2.81 -2.93 -5.55
N ALA A 185 2.86 -3.21 -6.86
CA ALA A 185 1.89 -4.08 -7.53
C ALA A 185 1.95 -5.51 -6.97
N HIS A 186 3.14 -6.09 -6.78
CA HIS A 186 3.30 -7.40 -6.13
C HIS A 186 2.77 -7.40 -4.69
N CYS A 187 3.05 -6.33 -3.94
CA CYS A 187 2.55 -6.18 -2.58
C CYS A 187 1.01 -6.15 -2.54
N LEU A 188 0.40 -5.32 -3.39
CA LEU A 188 -1.05 -5.19 -3.48
C LEU A 188 -1.73 -6.49 -3.92
N GLU A 189 -1.16 -7.22 -4.88
CA GLU A 189 -1.74 -8.49 -5.33
C GLU A 189 -1.69 -9.54 -4.21
N ASN A 190 -0.57 -9.68 -3.49
CA ASN A 190 -0.51 -10.56 -2.33
C ASN A 190 -1.56 -10.20 -1.27
N MET A 191 -1.74 -8.89 -0.99
CA MET A 191 -2.78 -8.42 -0.07
C MET A 191 -4.18 -8.74 -0.57
N TRP A 192 -4.41 -8.60 -1.87
CA TRP A 192 -5.70 -8.85 -2.49
C TRP A 192 -6.09 -10.33 -2.45
N LEU A 193 -5.17 -11.21 -2.83
CA LEU A 193 -5.37 -12.66 -2.73
C LEU A 193 -5.64 -13.09 -1.28
N LYS A 194 -4.92 -12.51 -0.32
CA LYS A 194 -5.17 -12.79 1.09
C LYS A 194 -6.53 -12.26 1.56
N ALA A 195 -6.96 -11.09 1.11
CA ALA A 195 -8.29 -10.56 1.41
C ALA A 195 -9.37 -11.47 0.83
N THR A 196 -9.21 -11.94 -0.43
CA THR A 196 -10.12 -12.90 -1.06
C THR A 196 -10.21 -14.21 -0.27
N ALA A 197 -9.07 -14.76 0.17
CA ALA A 197 -9.02 -15.96 1.01
C ALA A 197 -9.64 -15.77 2.41
N LEU A 198 -9.86 -14.53 2.84
CA LEU A 198 -10.54 -14.16 4.08
C LEU A 198 -11.99 -13.71 3.84
N GLU A 199 -12.51 -13.91 2.63
CA GLU A 199 -13.86 -13.47 2.22
C GLU A 199 -14.08 -11.96 2.36
N LEU A 200 -12.99 -11.18 2.33
CA LEU A 200 -13.02 -9.73 2.37
C LEU A 200 -12.93 -9.14 0.97
N GLY A 201 -13.74 -8.11 0.73
CA GLY A 201 -13.68 -7.30 -0.46
C GLY A 201 -12.43 -6.40 -0.43
N PHE A 202 -11.85 -6.23 -1.62
CA PHE A 202 -10.67 -5.41 -1.82
C PHE A 202 -10.84 -4.52 -3.05
N GLN A 203 -10.44 -3.26 -2.94
CA GLN A 203 -10.44 -2.29 -4.03
C GLN A 203 -9.09 -1.61 -4.12
N LEU A 204 -8.47 -1.63 -5.28
CA LEU A 204 -7.33 -0.76 -5.57
C LEU A 204 -7.80 0.70 -5.66
N VAL A 205 -7.15 1.60 -4.92
CA VAL A 205 -7.36 3.05 -4.96
C VAL A 205 -6.17 3.67 -5.70
N SER A 206 -6.18 3.58 -7.03
CA SER A 206 -5.06 3.92 -7.90
C SER A 206 -4.58 5.36 -7.78
N ILE A 207 -5.48 6.32 -7.53
CA ILE A 207 -5.13 7.74 -7.37
C ILE A 207 -4.13 7.98 -6.23
N THR A 208 -4.02 7.06 -5.26
CA THR A 208 -3.05 7.14 -4.16
C THR A 208 -1.61 7.24 -4.67
N SER A 209 -1.29 6.65 -5.83
CA SER A 209 0.05 6.72 -6.42
C SER A 209 0.47 8.16 -6.77
N GLN A 210 -0.49 9.04 -7.05
CA GLN A 210 -0.23 10.44 -7.37
C GLN A 210 -0.02 11.32 -6.13
N MET A 211 -0.22 10.76 -4.93
CA MET A 211 -0.11 11.51 -3.67
C MET A 211 1.32 11.62 -3.12
N SER A 212 2.31 11.00 -3.75
CA SER A 212 3.72 10.99 -3.32
C SER A 212 4.31 12.39 -3.13
N GLY A 213 3.97 13.34 -4.01
CA GLY A 213 4.40 14.74 -3.92
C GLY A 213 3.50 15.65 -3.08
N ASN A 214 2.36 15.16 -2.58
CA ASN A 214 1.43 15.98 -1.81
C ASN A 214 1.90 16.11 -0.36
N ALA A 215 2.41 17.29 0.01
CA ALA A 215 3.00 17.54 1.33
C ALA A 215 1.99 17.34 2.47
N GLU A 216 0.73 17.76 2.30
CA GLU A 216 -0.31 17.62 3.33
C GLU A 216 -0.64 16.13 3.56
N PHE A 217 -0.80 15.36 2.48
CA PHE A 217 -1.04 13.92 2.56
C PHE A 217 0.12 13.17 3.22
N CYS A 218 1.36 13.47 2.80
CA CYS A 218 2.56 12.87 3.38
C CYS A 218 2.75 13.24 4.86
N THR A 219 2.40 14.47 5.26
CA THR A 219 2.42 14.90 6.67
C THR A 219 1.46 14.08 7.52
N ILE A 220 0.25 13.79 7.03
CA ILE A 220 -0.71 12.93 7.73
C ILE A 220 -0.14 11.52 7.97
N LEU A 221 0.65 11.01 7.00
CA LEU A 221 1.30 9.71 7.10
C LEU A 221 2.61 9.75 7.91
N GLY A 222 3.14 10.93 8.25
CA GLY A 222 4.41 11.08 8.94
C GLY A 222 5.62 10.66 8.09
N ILE A 223 5.56 10.90 6.77
CA ILE A 223 6.65 10.62 5.83
C ILE A 223 7.00 11.88 5.03
N PRO A 224 8.25 12.06 4.59
CA PRO A 224 8.64 13.17 3.72
C PRO A 224 8.02 13.03 2.32
N ALA A 225 7.54 14.17 1.78
CA ALA A 225 6.95 14.21 0.45
C ALA A 225 8.01 13.96 -0.65
N GLY A 226 7.63 13.21 -1.67
CA GLY A 226 8.48 12.95 -2.83
C GLY A 226 9.50 11.82 -2.68
N GLU A 227 9.76 11.33 -1.46
CA GLU A 227 10.76 10.28 -1.20
C GLU A 227 10.22 8.85 -1.30
N TRP A 228 8.91 8.69 -1.31
CA TRP A 228 8.23 7.41 -1.28
C TRP A 228 7.35 7.23 -2.51
N GLU A 229 7.32 6.03 -3.07
CA GLU A 229 6.26 5.59 -3.95
C GLU A 229 5.07 5.16 -3.11
N LEU A 230 3.87 5.50 -3.55
CA LEU A 230 2.64 5.22 -2.83
C LEU A 230 1.69 4.35 -3.64
N ALA A 231 0.96 3.50 -2.93
CA ALA A 231 -0.19 2.80 -3.46
C ALA A 231 -1.29 2.73 -2.38
N GLY A 232 -2.52 2.48 -2.77
CA GLY A 232 -3.62 2.43 -1.80
C GLY A 232 -4.65 1.38 -2.14
N CYS A 233 -5.26 0.84 -1.09
CA CYS A 233 -6.38 -0.08 -1.23
C CYS A 233 -7.43 0.18 -0.15
N ALA A 234 -8.67 -0.24 -0.43
CA ALA A 234 -9.77 -0.25 0.51
C ALA A 234 -10.16 -1.68 0.82
N VAL A 235 -10.48 -1.98 2.09
CA VAL A 235 -10.81 -3.33 2.58
C VAL A 235 -12.03 -3.28 3.48
N GLY A 236 -12.92 -4.26 3.31
CA GLY A 236 -14.12 -4.44 4.12
C GLY A 236 -14.93 -5.63 3.64
N TYR A 237 -16.04 -5.96 4.29
CA TYR A 237 -16.94 -6.98 3.78
C TYR A 237 -17.63 -6.46 2.51
N PRO A 238 -17.64 -7.24 1.40
CA PRO A 238 -18.29 -6.81 0.17
C PRO A 238 -19.80 -6.72 0.36
N LYS A 239 -20.40 -5.69 -0.24
CA LYS A 239 -21.86 -5.53 -0.27
C LYS A 239 -22.48 -6.14 -1.53
N ASP A 240 -21.69 -6.22 -2.60
CA ASP A 240 -22.08 -6.65 -3.93
C ASP A 240 -21.60 -8.07 -4.23
N GLU A 241 -22.44 -8.87 -4.83
CA GLU A 241 -22.06 -10.11 -5.49
C GLU A 241 -21.64 -9.79 -6.92
N LEU A 242 -20.44 -10.22 -7.30
CA LEU A 242 -19.90 -9.96 -8.63
C LEU A 242 -19.83 -11.25 -9.44
N SER A 243 -20.37 -11.21 -10.66
CA SER A 243 -20.25 -12.32 -11.60
C SER A 243 -18.78 -12.67 -11.87
N PRO A 244 -18.44 -13.93 -12.19
CA PRO A 244 -17.10 -14.33 -12.56
C PRO A 244 -16.51 -13.46 -13.67
N ALA A 245 -15.21 -13.23 -13.63
CA ALA A 245 -14.53 -12.45 -14.67
C ALA A 245 -14.39 -13.30 -15.93
N ILE A 246 -14.90 -12.80 -17.05
CA ILE A 246 -14.65 -13.39 -18.36
C ILE A 246 -13.20 -13.14 -18.74
N ARG A 247 -12.47 -14.19 -19.15
CA ARG A 247 -11.10 -14.14 -19.63
C ARG A 247 -11.01 -14.94 -20.93
N PRO A 248 -10.11 -14.55 -21.86
CA PRO A 248 -9.82 -15.38 -23.03
C PRO A 248 -9.21 -16.72 -22.61
N ALA A 249 -9.26 -17.72 -23.48
CA ALA A 249 -8.48 -18.94 -23.30
C ALA A 249 -6.97 -18.63 -23.38
N VAL A 250 -6.17 -19.44 -22.70
CA VAL A 250 -4.71 -19.23 -22.66
C VAL A 250 -4.12 -19.24 -24.08
N ASP A 251 -4.59 -20.16 -24.91
CA ASP A 251 -4.07 -20.33 -26.30
C ASP A 251 -4.41 -19.12 -27.20
N ASP A 252 -5.51 -18.40 -26.89
CA ASP A 252 -5.91 -17.19 -27.65
C ASP A 252 -4.93 -16.00 -27.45
N VAL A 253 -4.15 -16.03 -26.38
CA VAL A 253 -3.27 -14.92 -25.96
C VAL A 253 -1.80 -15.33 -25.77
N THR A 254 -1.46 -16.60 -26.11
CA THR A 254 -0.12 -17.12 -25.92
C THR A 254 0.53 -17.43 -27.28
N THR A 255 1.75 -16.95 -27.49
CA THR A 255 2.58 -17.31 -28.64
C THR A 255 3.84 -18.01 -28.12
N TRP A 256 4.04 -19.25 -28.52
CA TRP A 256 5.26 -20.02 -28.23
C TRP A 256 6.33 -19.66 -29.25
N LEU A 257 7.43 -19.07 -28.80
CA LEU A 257 8.61 -18.78 -29.62
C LEU A 257 9.62 -19.90 -29.42
N GLY A 258 9.77 -20.76 -30.46
CA GLY A 258 10.69 -21.91 -30.48
C GLY A 258 12.04 -21.59 -31.09
#